data_7d6bb4bf9710a58ccfcbf21e055df8e2
#
_entry.id   7d6bb4bf9710a58ccfcbf21e055df8e2
#
_cell.length_a   1.000
_cell.length_b   1.000
_cell.length_c   1.000
_cell.angle_alpha   90.00
_cell.angle_beta   90.00
_cell.angle_gamma   90.00
#
_symmetry.space_group_name_H-M   'P 1'
#
loop_
_entity.id
_entity.type
_entity.pdbx_description
1 polymer ?
#
loop_
_entity_poly.entity_id
_entity_poly.type
_entity_poly.pdbx_seq_one_letter_code
_entity_poly.pdbx_strand_id
1 'polypeptide(L)'
;MKSHNKILIWLSAVLGIVGCDLPSPPPDMLYKFDVIKVGKGPSYLLTHDINLDGEPDLVSVNAKENSLSLLYGKGDGTFHNPQHIRVASEPTMVTTGDINRDGIPDLLANARGEEMVFVLLGNGDGSFRRSVPIKTGKVPLNVILADFNNDKKLDAAVTLTFDKMEIYIGSGDGYFKKGGTYLTGSRSFSGVAEDFNGVGKEDIALATSSSNASSIRVFLGKGDATFQKPKTYGKNLVPLAIILEDMNGDEKSDLVFASGKGDNLYMLFSNGDGSFSEPISFSGGGGPFALVAGHFNQDRLKDVAVANSRSSSFSLVVRNPNGSFHYPTRDYVVEGGTVLAITSGDYNHSGMKDIAVASNFKNTVEIYLQRRSFK
;
A
#
# COMPACT_ATOMS: atom_id res chain seq x y z
N MET A 1 -87.40 23.72 -6.91
CA MET A 1 -86.23 23.02 -7.50
C MET A 1 -84.98 23.85 -7.20
N LYS A 2 -84.25 23.48 -6.22
CA LYS A 2 -83.01 24.13 -5.80
C LYS A 2 -81.90 23.10 -5.83
N SER A 3 -80.94 23.27 -6.71
CA SER A 3 -79.72 22.45 -6.85
C SER A 3 -78.73 22.87 -5.79
N HIS A 4 -78.23 21.88 -5.01
CA HIS A 4 -77.18 22.10 -4.04
C HIS A 4 -75.84 21.71 -4.69
N ASN A 5 -75.00 22.72 -4.98
CA ASN A 5 -73.61 22.50 -5.30
C ASN A 5 -72.80 22.18 -4.04
N LYS A 6 -72.25 20.96 -3.96
CA LYS A 6 -71.23 20.60 -2.99
C LYS A 6 -69.86 20.94 -3.56
N ILE A 7 -69.20 21.89 -2.93
CA ILE A 7 -67.79 22.20 -3.15
C ILE A 7 -66.96 21.17 -2.43
N LEU A 8 -66.22 20.35 -3.18
CA LEU A 8 -65.20 19.44 -2.63
C LEU A 8 -63.89 20.23 -2.48
N ILE A 9 -63.50 20.48 -1.26
CA ILE A 9 -62.16 21.05 -0.94
C ILE A 9 -61.17 19.90 -0.91
N TRP A 10 -60.26 19.87 -1.86
CA TRP A 10 -59.10 18.99 -1.84
C TRP A 10 -58.04 19.59 -0.91
N LEU A 11 -57.80 18.94 0.25
CA LEU A 11 -56.64 19.19 1.07
C LEU A 11 -55.43 18.52 0.38
N SER A 12 -54.58 19.27 -0.31
CA SER A 12 -53.30 18.82 -0.75
C SER A 12 -52.34 18.78 0.47
N ALA A 13 -52.12 17.60 1.04
CA ALA A 13 -51.05 17.37 1.98
C ALA A 13 -49.72 17.50 1.24
N VAL A 14 -49.03 18.60 1.42
CA VAL A 14 -47.65 18.75 1.02
C VAL A 14 -46.81 17.89 1.99
N LEU A 15 -46.45 16.66 1.57
CA LEU A 15 -45.38 15.91 2.21
C LEU A 15 -44.09 16.69 1.93
N GLY A 16 -43.60 17.42 2.93
CA GLY A 16 -42.26 17.93 2.94
C GLY A 16 -41.30 16.74 2.96
N ILE A 17 -40.75 16.40 1.80
CA ILE A 17 -39.58 15.56 1.70
C ILE A 17 -38.46 16.39 2.33
N VAL A 18 -38.15 16.10 3.60
CA VAL A 18 -36.87 16.52 4.21
C VAL A 18 -35.81 15.82 3.40
N GLY A 19 -35.24 16.52 2.43
CA GLY A 19 -34.06 16.06 1.71
C GLY A 19 -32.99 15.82 2.76
N CYS A 20 -32.61 14.56 3.00
CA CYS A 20 -31.35 14.28 3.63
C CYS A 20 -30.28 14.80 2.69
N ASP A 21 -29.78 16.00 2.94
CA ASP A 21 -28.57 16.48 2.30
C ASP A 21 -27.45 15.52 2.68
N LEU A 22 -27.04 14.69 1.72
CA LEU A 22 -25.84 13.86 1.90
C LEU A 22 -24.67 14.81 2.15
N PRO A 23 -23.79 14.49 3.12
CA PRO A 23 -22.63 15.31 3.36
C PRO A 23 -21.82 15.44 2.05
N SER A 24 -21.33 16.63 1.76
CA SER A 24 -20.49 16.86 0.59
C SER A 24 -19.15 16.14 0.78
N PRO A 25 -18.53 15.65 -0.32
CA PRO A 25 -17.18 15.12 -0.26
C PRO A 25 -16.19 16.20 0.19
N PRO A 26 -15.03 15.82 0.76
CA PRO A 26 -14.00 16.78 1.11
C PRO A 26 -13.57 17.61 -0.12
N PRO A 27 -13.05 18.83 0.07
CA PRO A 27 -12.63 19.68 -1.05
C PRO A 27 -11.54 19.00 -1.89
N ASP A 28 -11.32 19.50 -3.12
CA ASP A 28 -10.21 19.07 -3.96
C ASP A 28 -8.89 19.47 -3.31
N MET A 29 -8.16 18.48 -2.81
CA MET A 29 -6.86 18.65 -2.16
C MET A 29 -5.70 18.39 -3.10
N LEU A 30 -5.94 17.60 -4.14
CA LEU A 30 -4.95 17.17 -5.12
C LEU A 30 -5.36 17.64 -6.52
N TYR A 31 -4.38 17.82 -7.39
CA TYR A 31 -4.60 18.02 -8.82
C TYR A 31 -3.63 17.17 -9.63
N LYS A 32 -4.10 16.65 -10.75
CA LYS A 32 -3.25 15.91 -11.69
C LYS A 32 -2.21 16.87 -12.24
N PHE A 33 -0.94 16.52 -12.08
CA PHE A 33 0.19 17.36 -12.46
C PHE A 33 0.89 16.81 -13.70
N ASP A 34 1.19 15.49 -13.73
CA ASP A 34 1.94 14.87 -14.81
C ASP A 34 1.45 13.45 -15.11
N VAL A 35 1.77 12.95 -16.30
CA VAL A 35 1.47 11.59 -16.77
C VAL A 35 2.69 11.03 -17.49
N ILE A 36 3.34 10.06 -16.85
CA ILE A 36 4.60 9.51 -17.31
C ILE A 36 4.40 8.11 -17.88
N LYS A 37 4.87 7.83 -19.09
CA LYS A 37 4.85 6.49 -19.67
C LYS A 37 5.89 5.60 -18.98
N VAL A 38 5.46 4.38 -18.62
CA VAL A 38 6.30 3.34 -18.04
C VAL A 38 6.20 2.05 -18.86
N GLY A 39 6.82 0.98 -18.42
CA GLY A 39 6.70 -0.32 -19.07
C GLY A 39 5.28 -0.91 -18.97
N LYS A 40 5.02 -2.01 -19.68
CA LYS A 40 3.67 -2.57 -19.85
C LYS A 40 3.14 -3.23 -18.57
N GLY A 41 1.90 -2.90 -18.23
CA GLY A 41 1.17 -3.49 -17.12
C GLY A 41 1.74 -3.14 -15.75
N PRO A 42 1.90 -1.83 -15.42
CA PRO A 42 2.36 -1.44 -14.11
C PRO A 42 1.40 -1.94 -13.03
N SER A 43 1.94 -2.69 -12.05
CA SER A 43 1.19 -3.41 -11.02
C SER A 43 1.58 -3.04 -9.59
N TYR A 44 2.72 -2.40 -9.40
CA TYR A 44 3.22 -1.95 -8.11
C TYR A 44 4.05 -0.67 -8.27
N LEU A 45 4.01 0.18 -7.27
CA LEU A 45 4.82 1.40 -7.17
C LEU A 45 5.53 1.46 -5.83
N LEU A 46 6.78 1.90 -5.86
CA LEU A 46 7.59 2.20 -4.69
C LEU A 46 8.12 3.63 -4.82
N THR A 47 8.08 4.41 -3.74
CA THR A 47 8.76 5.70 -3.62
C THR A 47 9.96 5.55 -2.70
N HIS A 48 11.14 5.93 -3.16
CA HIS A 48 12.38 5.98 -2.37
C HIS A 48 13.42 6.82 -3.10
N ASP A 49 14.34 7.46 -2.38
CA ASP A 49 15.52 8.08 -2.98
C ASP A 49 16.54 6.96 -3.28
N ILE A 50 16.51 6.45 -4.54
CA ILE A 50 17.32 5.29 -4.96
C ILE A 50 18.68 5.65 -5.53
N ASN A 51 18.93 6.94 -5.78
CA ASN A 51 20.19 7.45 -6.30
C ASN A 51 20.94 8.35 -5.31
N LEU A 52 20.37 8.57 -4.11
CA LEU A 52 20.92 9.35 -3.00
C LEU A 52 21.16 10.84 -3.36
N ASP A 53 20.31 11.42 -4.21
CA ASP A 53 20.35 12.84 -4.55
C ASP A 53 19.46 13.70 -3.63
N GLY A 54 18.71 13.09 -2.73
CA GLY A 54 17.79 13.74 -1.80
C GLY A 54 16.38 13.91 -2.33
N GLU A 55 16.13 13.53 -3.58
CA GLU A 55 14.82 13.64 -4.22
C GLU A 55 14.07 12.30 -4.18
N PRO A 56 12.76 12.29 -3.92
CA PRO A 56 11.99 11.05 -3.98
C PRO A 56 11.87 10.54 -5.42
N ASP A 57 12.37 9.33 -5.68
CA ASP A 57 12.23 8.62 -6.93
C ASP A 57 11.04 7.66 -6.92
N LEU A 58 10.67 7.15 -8.10
CA LEU A 58 9.65 6.13 -8.26
C LEU A 58 10.20 4.88 -8.95
N VAL A 59 9.82 3.73 -8.44
CA VAL A 59 10.03 2.44 -9.11
C VAL A 59 8.68 1.85 -9.46
N SER A 60 8.42 1.63 -10.76
CA SER A 60 7.23 0.94 -11.25
C SER A 60 7.56 -0.49 -11.65
N VAL A 61 6.81 -1.46 -11.13
CA VAL A 61 6.89 -2.86 -11.53
C VAL A 61 5.98 -3.10 -12.73
N ASN A 62 6.55 -3.49 -13.88
CA ASN A 62 5.84 -3.68 -15.12
C ASN A 62 5.63 -5.17 -15.39
N ALA A 63 4.55 -5.74 -14.85
CA ALA A 63 4.32 -7.19 -14.82
C ALA A 63 4.23 -7.84 -16.21
N LYS A 64 3.69 -7.13 -17.21
CA LYS A 64 3.52 -7.64 -18.58
C LYS A 64 4.78 -7.47 -19.46
N GLU A 65 5.78 -6.73 -18.99
CA GLU A 65 7.03 -6.48 -19.73
C GLU A 65 8.26 -7.11 -19.05
N ASN A 66 8.06 -7.69 -17.87
CA ASN A 66 9.16 -8.28 -17.08
C ASN A 66 10.26 -7.26 -16.79
N SER A 67 9.87 -6.05 -16.40
CA SER A 67 10.81 -4.95 -16.17
C SER A 67 10.42 -4.11 -14.95
N LEU A 68 11.37 -3.35 -14.45
CA LEU A 68 11.15 -2.20 -13.59
C LEU A 68 11.37 -0.93 -14.42
N SER A 69 10.57 0.12 -14.17
CA SER A 69 10.86 1.47 -14.64
C SER A 69 11.31 2.30 -13.44
N LEU A 70 12.51 2.89 -13.57
CA LEU A 70 13.08 3.81 -12.59
C LEU A 70 12.84 5.23 -13.06
N LEU A 71 12.19 6.05 -12.25
CA LEU A 71 11.84 7.44 -12.53
C LEU A 71 12.52 8.31 -11.48
N TYR A 72 13.60 9.00 -11.84
CA TYR A 72 14.34 9.85 -10.91
C TYR A 72 13.64 11.18 -10.75
N GLY A 73 13.38 11.58 -9.51
CA GLY A 73 12.78 12.85 -9.15
C GLY A 73 13.66 14.04 -9.50
N LYS A 74 13.04 15.22 -9.63
CA LYS A 74 13.75 16.51 -9.81
C LYS A 74 13.43 17.50 -8.70
N GLY A 75 12.65 17.10 -7.69
CA GLY A 75 12.25 17.94 -6.58
C GLY A 75 11.21 19.02 -6.90
N ASP A 76 10.73 19.09 -8.13
CA ASP A 76 9.72 20.04 -8.58
C ASP A 76 8.38 19.40 -8.95
N GLY A 77 8.21 18.11 -8.63
CA GLY A 77 7.07 17.28 -8.99
C GLY A 77 7.25 16.58 -10.35
N THR A 78 8.28 16.90 -11.12
CA THR A 78 8.60 16.21 -12.37
C THR A 78 9.68 15.16 -12.20
N PHE A 79 9.79 14.27 -13.19
CA PHE A 79 10.73 13.17 -13.19
C PHE A 79 11.58 13.18 -14.47
N HIS A 80 12.76 12.57 -14.42
CA HIS A 80 13.54 12.26 -15.62
C HIS A 80 12.85 11.17 -16.46
N ASN A 81 13.25 11.02 -17.73
CA ASN A 81 12.76 9.94 -18.57
C ASN A 81 13.02 8.58 -17.90
N PRO A 82 12.03 7.68 -17.86
CA PRO A 82 12.18 6.40 -17.17
C PRO A 82 13.33 5.56 -17.75
N GLN A 83 14.14 5.02 -16.87
CA GLN A 83 15.10 3.97 -17.22
C GLN A 83 14.44 2.60 -16.96
N HIS A 84 14.69 1.63 -17.84
CA HIS A 84 14.09 0.32 -17.74
C HIS A 84 15.14 -0.74 -17.40
N ILE A 85 14.88 -1.49 -16.30
CA ILE A 85 15.69 -2.66 -15.93
C ILE A 85 14.87 -3.92 -16.20
N ARG A 86 15.40 -4.82 -17.04
CA ARG A 86 14.78 -6.12 -17.25
C ARG A 86 15.02 -7.00 -16.03
N VAL A 87 13.94 -7.53 -15.46
CA VAL A 87 13.95 -8.51 -14.38
C VAL A 87 13.40 -9.85 -14.88
N ALA A 88 13.14 -10.79 -13.98
CA ALA A 88 12.59 -12.07 -14.36
C ALA A 88 11.09 -12.04 -14.65
N SER A 89 10.56 -13.21 -15.01
CA SER A 89 9.18 -13.40 -15.45
C SER A 89 8.16 -13.10 -14.37
N GLU A 90 7.13 -12.33 -14.73
CA GLU A 90 6.00 -11.96 -13.88
C GLU A 90 6.36 -11.30 -12.53
N PRO A 91 7.12 -10.18 -12.54
CA PRO A 91 7.34 -9.41 -11.34
C PRO A 91 6.02 -8.78 -10.88
N THR A 92 5.73 -8.79 -9.59
CA THR A 92 4.48 -8.20 -9.06
C THR A 92 4.70 -7.19 -7.96
N MET A 93 5.89 -7.18 -7.34
CA MET A 93 6.26 -6.21 -6.35
C MET A 93 7.78 -6.00 -6.32
N VAL A 94 8.20 -4.88 -5.73
CA VAL A 94 9.58 -4.54 -5.42
C VAL A 94 9.64 -3.96 -4.01
N THR A 95 10.70 -4.26 -3.29
CA THR A 95 11.03 -3.61 -2.00
C THR A 95 12.47 -3.10 -2.06
N THR A 96 12.84 -2.20 -1.14
CA THR A 96 14.16 -1.59 -1.08
C THR A 96 14.75 -1.70 0.33
N GLY A 97 16.07 -1.70 0.40
CA GLY A 97 16.86 -1.68 1.63
C GLY A 97 18.34 -1.83 1.32
N ASP A 98 19.20 -1.44 2.25
CA ASP A 98 20.66 -1.63 2.15
C ASP A 98 21.03 -3.08 2.54
N ILE A 99 21.02 -3.97 1.54
CA ILE A 99 21.18 -5.42 1.75
C ILE A 99 22.64 -5.81 1.93
N ASN A 100 23.55 -5.03 1.31
CA ASN A 100 24.97 -5.30 1.32
C ASN A 100 25.75 -4.40 2.30
N ARG A 101 25.05 -3.49 3.00
CA ARG A 101 25.60 -2.59 4.04
C ARG A 101 26.63 -1.59 3.50
N ASP A 102 26.45 -1.14 2.26
CA ASP A 102 27.27 -0.10 1.66
C ASP A 102 26.67 1.32 1.78
N GLY A 103 25.49 1.43 2.41
CA GLY A 103 24.75 2.68 2.58
C GLY A 103 23.95 3.09 1.36
N ILE A 104 23.86 2.24 0.33
CA ILE A 104 23.17 2.51 -0.92
C ILE A 104 21.89 1.65 -0.97
N PRO A 105 20.73 2.20 -1.36
CA PRO A 105 19.51 1.41 -1.52
C PRO A 105 19.64 0.35 -2.60
N ASP A 106 19.33 -0.89 -2.25
CA ASP A 106 19.21 -2.03 -3.15
C ASP A 106 17.74 -2.33 -3.43
N LEU A 107 17.43 -3.10 -4.46
CA LEU A 107 16.07 -3.51 -4.82
C LEU A 107 15.94 -5.03 -4.83
N LEU A 108 14.85 -5.53 -4.22
CA LEU A 108 14.42 -6.93 -4.34
C LEU A 108 13.10 -6.99 -5.10
N ALA A 109 13.08 -7.66 -6.23
CA ALA A 109 11.88 -7.87 -7.04
C ALA A 109 11.52 -9.36 -7.06
N ASN A 110 10.29 -9.71 -6.69
CA ASN A 110 9.82 -11.09 -6.84
C ASN A 110 9.61 -11.44 -8.31
N ALA A 111 9.84 -12.71 -8.64
CA ALA A 111 9.61 -13.26 -9.97
C ALA A 111 8.73 -14.50 -9.86
N ARG A 112 7.43 -14.33 -10.02
CA ARG A 112 6.44 -15.38 -9.83
C ARG A 112 6.61 -16.54 -10.79
N GLY A 113 7.01 -16.24 -12.04
CA GLY A 113 7.23 -17.25 -13.07
C GLY A 113 8.52 -18.05 -12.93
N GLU A 114 9.46 -17.65 -12.05
CA GLU A 114 10.79 -18.28 -11.95
C GLU A 114 11.15 -18.78 -10.54
N GLU A 115 10.20 -18.79 -9.61
CA GLU A 115 10.39 -19.27 -8.23
C GLU A 115 11.61 -18.63 -7.53
N MET A 116 11.77 -17.31 -7.69
CA MET A 116 12.89 -16.57 -7.11
C MET A 116 12.56 -15.12 -6.78
N VAL A 117 13.42 -14.50 -5.97
CA VAL A 117 13.49 -13.06 -5.76
C VAL A 117 14.80 -12.56 -6.35
N PHE A 118 14.70 -11.57 -7.26
CA PHE A 118 15.85 -10.89 -7.86
C PHE A 118 16.43 -9.90 -6.87
N VAL A 119 17.75 -9.92 -6.74
CA VAL A 119 18.52 -8.96 -5.95
C VAL A 119 19.26 -8.06 -6.93
N LEU A 120 19.00 -6.76 -6.84
CA LEU A 120 19.64 -5.71 -7.63
C LEU A 120 20.38 -4.79 -6.65
N LEU A 121 21.69 -4.81 -6.66
CA LEU A 121 22.52 -3.98 -5.79
C LEU A 121 22.73 -2.61 -6.42
N GLY A 122 22.45 -1.55 -5.66
CA GLY A 122 22.62 -0.16 -6.06
C GLY A 122 24.11 0.20 -6.23
N ASN A 123 24.38 1.14 -7.14
CA ASN A 123 25.74 1.69 -7.34
C ASN A 123 25.84 3.14 -6.81
N GLY A 124 24.76 3.71 -6.23
CA GLY A 124 24.71 5.07 -5.70
C GLY A 124 24.45 6.17 -6.74
N ASP A 125 24.43 5.84 -8.01
CA ASP A 125 24.14 6.75 -9.13
C ASP A 125 22.78 6.46 -9.79
N GLY A 126 21.94 5.65 -9.09
CA GLY A 126 20.68 5.16 -9.61
C GLY A 126 20.79 3.93 -10.51
N SER A 127 22.00 3.56 -10.97
CA SER A 127 22.17 2.29 -11.67
C SER A 127 22.26 1.11 -10.71
N PHE A 128 21.93 -0.08 -11.22
CA PHE A 128 21.90 -1.31 -10.43
C PHE A 128 22.68 -2.42 -11.14
N ARG A 129 23.36 -3.26 -10.33
CA ARG A 129 23.98 -4.51 -10.79
C ARG A 129 23.24 -5.71 -10.23
N ARG A 130 23.14 -6.78 -11.00
CA ARG A 130 22.52 -8.03 -10.53
C ARG A 130 23.42 -8.73 -9.54
N SER A 131 22.82 -9.24 -8.46
CA SER A 131 23.43 -10.19 -7.54
C SER A 131 22.84 -11.59 -7.74
N VAL A 132 23.20 -12.53 -6.88
CA VAL A 132 22.66 -13.89 -6.88
C VAL A 132 21.20 -13.86 -6.42
N PRO A 133 20.24 -14.37 -7.21
CA PRO A 133 18.85 -14.37 -6.81
C PRO A 133 18.60 -15.32 -5.62
N ILE A 134 17.61 -14.99 -4.81
CA ILE A 134 17.11 -15.88 -3.76
C ILE A 134 16.23 -16.92 -4.44
N LYS A 135 16.63 -18.19 -4.43
CA LYS A 135 15.76 -19.30 -4.86
C LYS A 135 14.71 -19.57 -3.78
N THR A 136 13.44 -19.40 -4.15
CA THR A 136 12.31 -19.56 -3.24
C THR A 136 11.52 -20.82 -3.52
N GLY A 137 10.50 -21.08 -2.72
CA GLY A 137 9.44 -22.00 -3.10
C GLY A 137 8.57 -21.43 -4.22
N LYS A 138 7.55 -22.21 -4.62
CA LYS A 138 6.70 -21.89 -5.78
C LYS A 138 5.95 -20.58 -5.63
N VAL A 139 6.05 -19.74 -6.66
CA VAL A 139 5.28 -18.51 -6.85
C VAL A 139 5.40 -17.56 -5.66
N PRO A 140 6.53 -16.84 -5.52
CA PRO A 140 6.69 -15.81 -4.50
C PRO A 140 5.69 -14.66 -4.75
N LEU A 141 5.00 -14.22 -3.69
CA LEU A 141 3.95 -13.22 -3.78
C LEU A 141 4.37 -11.87 -3.20
N ASN A 142 5.05 -11.89 -2.05
CA ASN A 142 5.50 -10.70 -1.34
C ASN A 142 6.87 -10.93 -0.73
N VAL A 143 7.65 -9.85 -0.58
CA VAL A 143 8.97 -9.83 0.08
C VAL A 143 8.98 -8.72 1.12
N ILE A 144 9.31 -9.08 2.35
CA ILE A 144 9.41 -8.16 3.49
C ILE A 144 10.86 -8.20 3.96
N LEU A 145 11.49 -7.04 4.09
CA LEU A 145 12.86 -6.90 4.59
C LEU A 145 12.85 -6.38 6.04
N ALA A 146 13.53 -7.06 6.94
CA ALA A 146 13.83 -6.62 8.29
C ALA A 146 14.96 -7.47 8.90
N ASP A 147 15.50 -7.07 10.02
CA ASP A 147 16.49 -7.85 10.77
C ASP A 147 15.79 -8.82 11.74
N PHE A 148 15.41 -9.99 11.24
CA PHE A 148 14.65 -10.97 12.04
C PHE A 148 15.50 -11.74 13.05
N ASN A 149 16.84 -11.67 12.95
CA ASN A 149 17.76 -12.41 13.83
C ASN A 149 18.59 -11.51 14.75
N ASN A 150 18.39 -10.18 14.70
CA ASN A 150 19.10 -9.16 15.48
C ASN A 150 20.62 -9.13 15.23
N ASP A 151 21.08 -9.46 14.00
CA ASP A 151 22.49 -9.38 13.61
C ASP A 151 22.85 -8.07 12.87
N LYS A 152 21.90 -7.14 12.75
CA LYS A 152 21.97 -5.83 12.06
C LYS A 152 22.16 -5.95 10.55
N LYS A 153 21.73 -7.04 9.95
CA LYS A 153 21.65 -7.21 8.51
C LYS A 153 20.21 -7.48 8.13
N LEU A 154 19.84 -7.05 6.94
CA LEU A 154 18.49 -7.30 6.46
C LEU A 154 18.32 -8.75 6.03
N ASP A 155 17.33 -9.40 6.63
CA ASP A 155 16.78 -10.68 6.24
C ASP A 155 15.56 -10.47 5.32
N ALA A 156 15.12 -11.52 4.65
CA ALA A 156 13.93 -11.47 3.81
C ALA A 156 12.88 -12.51 4.24
N ALA A 157 11.66 -12.07 4.47
CA ALA A 157 10.50 -12.94 4.60
C ALA A 157 9.74 -12.96 3.26
N VAL A 158 9.67 -14.13 2.64
CA VAL A 158 9.02 -14.31 1.33
C VAL A 158 7.75 -15.12 1.48
N THR A 159 6.61 -14.54 1.15
CA THR A 159 5.34 -15.27 1.14
C THR A 159 5.13 -15.98 -0.19
N LEU A 160 4.54 -17.16 -0.14
CA LEU A 160 4.32 -18.04 -1.29
C LEU A 160 2.84 -18.34 -1.51
N THR A 161 2.51 -18.83 -2.68
CA THR A 161 1.10 -19.14 -3.06
C THR A 161 0.46 -20.21 -2.17
N PHE A 162 1.22 -21.18 -1.65
CA PHE A 162 0.67 -22.31 -0.90
C PHE A 162 0.79 -22.11 0.61
N ASP A 163 0.13 -21.08 1.13
CA ASP A 163 0.00 -20.78 2.58
C ASP A 163 1.32 -20.84 3.38
N LYS A 164 2.43 -20.46 2.76
CA LYS A 164 3.75 -20.47 3.37
C LYS A 164 4.43 -19.12 3.33
N MET A 165 5.23 -18.88 4.34
CA MET A 165 6.24 -17.83 4.41
C MET A 165 7.59 -18.51 4.65
N GLU A 166 8.58 -18.19 3.84
CA GLU A 166 9.97 -18.63 4.00
C GLU A 166 10.84 -17.47 4.47
N ILE A 167 11.70 -17.72 5.45
CA ILE A 167 12.66 -16.73 5.94
C ILE A 167 14.01 -17.02 5.31
N TYR A 168 14.67 -15.97 4.86
CA TYR A 168 16.01 -16.01 4.27
C TYR A 168 16.92 -15.05 5.03
N ILE A 169 17.96 -15.60 5.62
CA ILE A 169 18.94 -14.88 6.44
C ILE A 169 19.95 -14.20 5.52
N GLY A 170 20.05 -12.88 5.64
CA GLY A 170 20.99 -12.09 4.90
C GLY A 170 22.41 -12.18 5.46
N SER A 171 23.41 -12.29 4.61
CA SER A 171 24.81 -12.29 5.04
C SER A 171 25.41 -10.88 5.12
N GLY A 172 24.68 -9.85 4.64
CA GLY A 172 25.13 -8.45 4.64
C GLY A 172 26.11 -8.13 3.50
N ASP A 173 26.11 -8.92 2.45
CA ASP A 173 26.91 -8.77 1.23
C ASP A 173 26.09 -9.00 -0.06
N GLY A 174 24.75 -8.96 0.07
CA GLY A 174 23.83 -9.20 -1.02
C GLY A 174 23.40 -10.65 -1.21
N TYR A 175 23.88 -11.58 -0.36
CA TYR A 175 23.50 -12.99 -0.41
C TYR A 175 22.55 -13.35 0.72
N PHE A 176 21.74 -14.40 0.48
CA PHE A 176 20.77 -14.90 1.44
C PHE A 176 20.83 -16.41 1.56
N LYS A 177 20.65 -16.90 2.80
CA LYS A 177 20.58 -18.33 3.10
C LYS A 177 19.20 -18.68 3.64
N LYS A 178 18.57 -19.73 3.14
CA LYS A 178 17.29 -20.20 3.64
C LYS A 178 17.35 -20.56 5.13
N GLY A 179 16.46 -19.96 5.90
CA GLY A 179 16.18 -20.23 7.30
C GLY A 179 14.93 -21.08 7.49
N GLY A 180 13.97 -20.57 8.26
CA GLY A 180 12.72 -21.27 8.59
C GLY A 180 11.63 -21.21 7.50
N THR A 181 10.58 -22.03 7.68
CA THR A 181 9.35 -21.97 6.90
C THR A 181 8.16 -21.99 7.86
N TYR A 182 7.18 -21.11 7.63
CA TYR A 182 6.03 -20.90 8.50
C TYR A 182 4.74 -21.02 7.70
N LEU A 183 3.69 -21.58 8.33
CA LEU A 183 2.36 -21.65 7.72
C LEU A 183 1.61 -20.32 7.94
N THR A 184 1.21 -19.70 6.86
CA THR A 184 0.41 -18.47 6.87
C THR A 184 -1.09 -18.74 6.88
N GLY A 185 -1.50 -19.99 6.71
CA GLY A 185 -2.89 -20.43 6.71
C GLY A 185 -3.67 -20.03 5.45
N SER A 186 -3.11 -19.17 4.61
CA SER A 186 -3.65 -18.76 3.33
C SER A 186 -2.59 -17.97 2.55
N ARG A 187 -2.85 -17.68 1.26
CA ARG A 187 -1.97 -16.82 0.44
C ARG A 187 -1.86 -15.44 1.04
N SER A 188 -0.67 -14.84 1.01
CA SER A 188 -0.45 -13.46 1.43
C SER A 188 0.19 -12.66 0.31
N PHE A 189 -0.50 -11.62 -0.16
CA PHE A 189 -0.02 -10.71 -1.19
C PHE A 189 0.62 -9.44 -0.63
N SER A 190 0.44 -9.19 0.66
CA SER A 190 0.95 -8.02 1.34
C SER A 190 1.27 -8.34 2.79
N GLY A 191 2.34 -7.77 3.30
CA GLY A 191 2.77 -7.89 4.68
C GLY A 191 3.73 -6.78 5.05
N VAL A 192 3.86 -6.56 6.34
CA VAL A 192 4.70 -5.53 6.94
C VAL A 192 5.47 -6.11 8.12
N ALA A 193 6.62 -5.50 8.46
CA ALA A 193 7.40 -5.86 9.63
C ALA A 193 7.70 -4.63 10.48
N GLU A 194 7.61 -4.79 11.80
CA GLU A 194 7.97 -3.82 12.82
C GLU A 194 7.98 -4.51 14.19
N ASP A 195 8.64 -3.93 15.18
CA ASP A 195 8.56 -4.37 16.58
C ASP A 195 7.24 -3.92 17.23
N PHE A 196 6.16 -4.72 17.08
CA PHE A 196 4.82 -4.38 17.58
C PHE A 196 4.70 -4.45 19.11
N ASN A 197 5.70 -4.98 19.80
CA ASN A 197 5.63 -5.20 21.24
C ASN A 197 6.72 -4.47 22.04
N GLY A 198 7.58 -3.68 21.36
CA GLY A 198 8.60 -2.85 22.00
C GLY A 198 9.74 -3.62 22.65
N VAL A 199 10.02 -4.85 22.20
CA VAL A 199 11.09 -5.71 22.79
C VAL A 199 12.38 -5.74 21.96
N GLY A 200 12.47 -4.93 20.92
CA GLY A 200 13.64 -4.84 20.03
C GLY A 200 13.78 -6.03 19.09
N LYS A 201 12.68 -6.63 18.66
CA LYS A 201 12.65 -7.78 17.74
C LYS A 201 11.56 -7.56 16.68
N GLU A 202 11.94 -7.78 15.44
CA GLU A 202 11.04 -7.60 14.32
C GLU A 202 9.93 -8.66 14.28
N ASP A 203 8.70 -8.20 14.26
CA ASP A 203 7.49 -8.98 14.11
C ASP A 203 6.97 -8.86 12.66
N ILE A 204 6.05 -9.73 12.24
CA ILE A 204 5.46 -9.70 10.90
C ILE A 204 3.95 -9.70 10.99
N ALA A 205 3.29 -8.78 10.28
CA ALA A 205 1.85 -8.84 10.02
C ALA A 205 1.58 -9.13 8.55
N LEU A 206 0.76 -10.15 8.28
CA LEU A 206 0.41 -10.60 6.93
C LEU A 206 -1.08 -10.43 6.65
N ALA A 207 -1.40 -9.82 5.51
CA ALA A 207 -2.74 -9.85 4.92
C ALA A 207 -2.93 -11.17 4.17
N THR A 208 -3.66 -12.13 4.77
CA THR A 208 -3.86 -13.46 4.21
C THR A 208 -5.26 -13.62 3.63
N SER A 209 -5.36 -14.13 2.40
CA SER A 209 -6.63 -14.21 1.68
C SER A 209 -6.80 -15.51 0.90
N SER A 210 -7.95 -16.17 1.12
CA SER A 210 -8.46 -17.28 0.31
C SER A 210 -9.99 -17.32 0.39
N SER A 211 -10.62 -18.20 -0.37
CA SER A 211 -12.07 -18.39 -0.35
C SER A 211 -12.63 -18.79 1.03
N ASN A 212 -11.85 -19.52 1.83
CA ASN A 212 -12.33 -20.16 3.07
C ASN A 212 -11.59 -19.70 4.33
N ALA A 213 -10.46 -18.99 4.19
CA ALA A 213 -9.66 -18.51 5.30
C ALA A 213 -8.97 -17.20 4.93
N SER A 214 -9.46 -16.10 5.44
CA SER A 214 -8.88 -14.78 5.23
C SER A 214 -8.80 -14.04 6.56
N SER A 215 -7.67 -13.36 6.81
CA SER A 215 -7.41 -12.65 8.07
C SER A 215 -6.12 -11.86 8.02
N ILE A 216 -5.90 -11.00 9.01
CA ILE A 216 -4.58 -10.52 9.36
C ILE A 216 -3.94 -11.54 10.31
N ARG A 217 -2.70 -11.94 10.04
CA ARG A 217 -1.91 -12.82 10.89
C ARG A 217 -0.66 -12.12 11.39
N VAL A 218 -0.52 -12.05 12.71
CA VAL A 218 0.61 -11.39 13.38
C VAL A 218 1.52 -12.47 13.98
N PHE A 219 2.78 -12.49 13.52
CA PHE A 219 3.83 -13.39 13.96
C PHE A 219 4.81 -12.60 14.81
N LEU A 220 4.86 -12.83 16.14
CA LEU A 220 5.82 -12.18 17.01
C LEU A 220 7.17 -12.85 16.91
N GLY A 221 8.21 -12.05 16.63
CA GLY A 221 9.58 -12.50 16.48
C GLY A 221 10.24 -12.89 17.81
N LYS A 222 11.21 -13.81 17.75
CA LYS A 222 12.02 -14.17 18.91
C LYS A 222 13.43 -13.59 18.86
N GLY A 223 13.78 -12.89 17.73
CA GLY A 223 15.10 -12.30 17.54
C GLY A 223 16.17 -13.30 17.10
N ASP A 224 15.78 -14.48 16.65
CA ASP A 224 16.63 -15.52 16.09
C ASP A 224 16.11 -16.01 14.72
N ALA A 225 15.38 -15.14 14.01
CA ALA A 225 14.63 -15.43 12.80
C ALA A 225 13.56 -16.53 12.98
N THR A 226 13.16 -16.82 14.21
CA THR A 226 12.01 -17.66 14.51
C THR A 226 10.87 -16.86 15.12
N PHE A 227 9.63 -17.36 14.96
CA PHE A 227 8.43 -16.66 15.36
C PHE A 227 7.60 -17.50 16.33
N GLN A 228 6.76 -16.82 17.12
CA GLN A 228 5.73 -17.45 17.92
C GLN A 228 4.58 -17.92 17.02
N LYS A 229 3.65 -18.71 17.60
CA LYS A 229 2.41 -19.06 16.92
C LYS A 229 1.61 -17.78 16.62
N PRO A 230 1.16 -17.56 15.36
CA PRO A 230 0.54 -16.30 15.00
C PRO A 230 -0.80 -16.08 15.70
N LYS A 231 -1.05 -14.85 16.08
CA LYS A 231 -2.38 -14.33 16.43
C LYS A 231 -3.16 -14.00 15.16
N THR A 232 -4.48 -14.04 15.20
CA THR A 232 -5.36 -13.84 14.03
C THR A 232 -6.40 -12.79 14.33
N TYR A 233 -6.52 -11.80 13.42
CA TYR A 233 -7.47 -10.70 13.50
C TYR A 233 -8.29 -10.59 12.21
N GLY A 234 -9.46 -9.94 12.26
CA GLY A 234 -10.25 -9.62 11.08
C GLY A 234 -10.62 -10.84 10.23
N LYS A 235 -11.09 -11.93 10.85
CA LYS A 235 -11.49 -13.15 10.14
C LYS A 235 -12.58 -12.86 9.12
N ASN A 236 -12.44 -13.44 7.91
CA ASN A 236 -13.36 -13.32 6.77
C ASN A 236 -13.48 -11.91 6.17
N LEU A 237 -12.55 -10.99 6.46
CA LEU A 237 -12.52 -9.64 5.89
C LEU A 237 -11.75 -9.54 4.57
N VAL A 238 -11.13 -10.62 4.10
CA VAL A 238 -10.44 -10.71 2.79
C VAL A 238 -9.42 -9.58 2.59
N PRO A 239 -8.41 -9.41 3.48
CA PRO A 239 -7.42 -8.37 3.31
C PRO A 239 -6.55 -8.60 2.07
N LEU A 240 -6.34 -7.55 1.26
CA LEU A 240 -5.54 -7.58 0.02
C LEU A 240 -4.21 -6.86 0.19
N ALA A 241 -4.23 -5.68 0.79
CA ALA A 241 -3.06 -4.86 1.08
C ALA A 241 -3.12 -4.40 2.53
N ILE A 242 -1.95 -4.29 3.18
CA ILE A 242 -1.80 -3.84 4.56
C ILE A 242 -0.66 -2.83 4.64
N ILE A 243 -0.84 -1.80 5.44
CA ILE A 243 0.20 -0.82 5.78
C ILE A 243 0.28 -0.62 7.30
N LEU A 244 1.40 -0.05 7.73
CA LEU A 244 1.65 0.43 9.09
C LEU A 244 1.61 1.96 9.11
N GLU A 245 0.90 2.54 10.06
CA GLU A 245 0.91 3.97 10.32
C GLU A 245 0.33 4.24 11.72
N ASP A 246 0.91 5.18 12.45
CA ASP A 246 0.28 5.70 13.68
C ASP A 246 -0.93 6.55 13.30
N MET A 247 -2.10 5.91 13.29
CA MET A 247 -3.34 6.55 12.88
C MET A 247 -4.00 7.35 14.00
N ASN A 248 -3.68 7.08 15.27
CA ASN A 248 -4.33 7.71 16.41
C ASN A 248 -3.45 8.74 17.14
N GLY A 249 -2.14 8.80 16.85
CA GLY A 249 -1.18 9.72 17.45
C GLY A 249 -0.64 9.24 18.81
N ASP A 250 -0.67 7.92 19.06
CA ASP A 250 -0.15 7.33 20.31
C ASP A 250 1.28 6.79 20.20
N GLU A 251 1.96 7.09 19.07
CA GLU A 251 3.33 6.66 18.75
C GLU A 251 3.49 5.16 18.56
N LYS A 252 2.40 4.42 18.31
CA LYS A 252 2.41 3.01 17.96
C LYS A 252 1.83 2.82 16.57
N SER A 253 2.46 1.99 15.78
CA SER A 253 1.97 1.71 14.43
C SER A 253 0.72 0.83 14.48
N ASP A 254 -0.35 1.36 13.88
CA ASP A 254 -1.61 0.66 13.65
C ASP A 254 -1.59 -0.08 12.31
N LEU A 255 -2.45 -1.07 12.16
CA LEU A 255 -2.62 -1.80 10.91
C LEU A 255 -3.83 -1.26 10.14
N VAL A 256 -3.62 -0.78 8.92
CA VAL A 256 -4.70 -0.40 8.00
C VAL A 256 -4.67 -1.32 6.80
N PHE A 257 -5.83 -1.89 6.42
CA PHE A 257 -5.87 -2.79 5.29
C PHE A 257 -7.09 -2.59 4.37
N ALA A 258 -6.86 -2.83 3.09
CA ALA A 258 -7.90 -2.85 2.07
C ALA A 258 -8.58 -4.21 2.04
N SER A 259 -9.91 -4.23 1.93
CA SER A 259 -10.70 -5.46 1.86
C SER A 259 -11.13 -5.79 0.43
N GLY A 260 -10.90 -7.02 0.01
CA GLY A 260 -11.47 -7.56 -1.24
C GLY A 260 -12.97 -7.84 -1.17
N LYS A 261 -13.58 -7.72 0.02
CA LYS A 261 -15.00 -7.93 0.26
C LYS A 261 -15.70 -6.60 0.52
N GLY A 262 -16.44 -6.12 -0.47
CA GLY A 262 -17.10 -4.81 -0.39
C GLY A 262 -16.13 -3.66 -0.72
N ASP A 263 -16.51 -2.46 -0.30
CA ASP A 263 -15.79 -1.21 -0.56
C ASP A 263 -15.19 -0.61 0.72
N ASN A 264 -14.76 -1.49 1.63
CA ASN A 264 -14.32 -1.10 2.96
C ASN A 264 -12.80 -1.20 3.11
N LEU A 265 -12.28 -0.28 3.89
CA LEU A 265 -11.02 -0.38 4.61
C LEU A 265 -11.29 -0.80 6.05
N TYR A 266 -10.28 -1.34 6.67
CA TYR A 266 -10.31 -1.70 8.10
C TYR A 266 -9.04 -1.23 8.78
N MET A 267 -9.17 -0.90 10.05
CA MET A 267 -8.08 -0.47 10.91
C MET A 267 -8.12 -1.25 12.22
N LEU A 268 -6.94 -1.64 12.69
CA LEU A 268 -6.73 -2.26 14.00
C LEU A 268 -5.72 -1.39 14.77
N PHE A 269 -6.10 -0.89 15.92
CA PHE A 269 -5.20 -0.13 16.79
C PHE A 269 -4.24 -1.05 17.54
N SER A 270 -2.98 -0.67 17.59
CA SER A 270 -1.94 -1.35 18.35
C SER A 270 -2.12 -1.13 19.86
N ASN A 271 -2.00 -2.20 20.64
CA ASN A 271 -1.94 -2.07 22.10
C ASN A 271 -0.49 -1.89 22.62
N GLY A 272 0.53 -2.03 21.74
CA GLY A 272 1.96 -1.92 22.08
C GLY A 272 2.53 -3.15 22.77
N ASP A 273 1.79 -4.24 22.86
CA ASP A 273 2.21 -5.54 23.41
C ASP A 273 2.21 -6.66 22.36
N GLY A 274 2.19 -6.29 21.08
CA GLY A 274 2.05 -7.21 19.94
C GLY A 274 0.64 -7.74 19.75
N SER A 275 -0.36 -7.14 20.42
CA SER A 275 -1.77 -7.36 20.17
C SER A 275 -2.41 -6.12 19.56
N PHE A 276 -3.54 -6.34 18.90
CA PHE A 276 -4.30 -5.30 18.22
C PHE A 276 -5.77 -5.34 18.63
N SER A 277 -6.46 -4.22 18.45
CA SER A 277 -7.89 -4.10 18.69
C SER A 277 -8.72 -4.95 17.72
N GLU A 278 -10.02 -5.06 17.93
CA GLU A 278 -10.94 -5.52 16.90
C GLU A 278 -10.98 -4.54 15.72
N PRO A 279 -11.19 -5.02 14.48
CA PRO A 279 -11.19 -4.19 13.28
C PRO A 279 -12.32 -3.16 13.28
N ILE A 280 -12.00 -1.91 12.99
CA ILE A 280 -12.96 -0.83 12.73
C ILE A 280 -13.05 -0.63 11.22
N SER A 281 -14.28 -0.63 10.65
CA SER A 281 -14.48 -0.45 9.21
C SER A 281 -14.81 0.99 8.84
N PHE A 282 -14.35 1.41 7.66
CA PHE A 282 -14.69 2.68 7.03
C PHE A 282 -14.70 2.54 5.50
N SER A 283 -15.32 3.49 4.78
CA SER A 283 -15.42 3.42 3.33
C SER A 283 -14.08 3.68 2.66
N GLY A 284 -13.72 2.88 1.66
CA GLY A 284 -12.47 2.97 0.91
C GLY A 284 -12.63 3.29 -0.58
N GLY A 285 -13.87 3.45 -1.07
CA GLY A 285 -14.13 3.62 -2.52
C GLY A 285 -14.38 2.30 -3.25
N GLY A 286 -14.47 2.36 -4.58
CA GLY A 286 -14.94 1.24 -5.42
C GLY A 286 -13.91 0.11 -5.63
N GLY A 287 -13.85 -0.87 -4.75
CA GLY A 287 -12.94 -2.01 -4.81
C GLY A 287 -11.51 -1.67 -4.39
N PRO A 288 -11.27 -1.33 -3.12
CA PRO A 288 -9.97 -0.97 -2.60
C PRO A 288 -8.98 -2.12 -2.81
N PHE A 289 -7.78 -1.80 -3.31
CA PHE A 289 -6.78 -2.80 -3.68
C PHE A 289 -5.41 -2.53 -3.07
N ALA A 290 -4.91 -1.29 -3.17
CA ALA A 290 -3.67 -0.83 -2.57
C ALA A 290 -3.94 0.47 -1.83
N LEU A 291 -3.15 0.79 -0.81
CA LEU A 291 -3.34 1.96 0.02
C LEU A 291 -2.02 2.53 0.52
N VAL A 292 -2.02 3.82 0.81
CA VAL A 292 -0.95 4.54 1.50
C VAL A 292 -1.56 5.48 2.52
N ALA A 293 -0.84 5.74 3.61
CA ALA A 293 -1.23 6.74 4.59
C ALA A 293 -0.28 7.94 4.57
N GLY A 294 -0.77 9.08 4.99
CA GLY A 294 0.02 10.30 5.06
C GLY A 294 -0.80 11.53 5.40
N HIS A 295 -0.13 12.67 5.50
CA HIS A 295 -0.78 13.97 5.63
C HIS A 295 -1.16 14.47 4.24
N PHE A 296 -2.40 14.21 3.81
CA PHE A 296 -2.92 14.64 2.51
C PHE A 296 -3.73 15.93 2.57
N ASN A 297 -3.78 16.57 3.75
CA ASN A 297 -4.33 17.89 3.98
C ASN A 297 -3.49 18.63 5.04
N GLN A 298 -3.95 19.82 5.48
CA GLN A 298 -3.19 20.66 6.42
C GLN A 298 -3.59 20.48 7.90
N ASP A 299 -4.39 19.47 8.22
CA ASP A 299 -4.92 19.28 9.59
C ASP A 299 -4.01 18.47 10.51
N ARG A 300 -2.88 17.98 10.01
CA ARG A 300 -1.88 17.16 10.72
C ARG A 300 -2.40 15.78 11.17
N LEU A 301 -3.58 15.38 10.73
CA LEU A 301 -4.05 14.01 10.91
C LEU A 301 -3.57 13.13 9.78
N LYS A 302 -3.45 11.83 10.04
CA LYS A 302 -3.12 10.87 8.99
C LYS A 302 -4.39 10.48 8.25
N ASP A 303 -4.36 10.70 6.93
CA ASP A 303 -5.38 10.28 5.97
C ASP A 303 -4.95 9.01 5.24
N VAL A 304 -5.85 8.40 4.49
CA VAL A 304 -5.56 7.22 3.67
C VAL A 304 -5.92 7.50 2.21
N ALA A 305 -4.98 7.26 1.29
CA ALA A 305 -5.25 7.25 -0.12
C ALA A 305 -5.31 5.80 -0.64
N VAL A 306 -6.29 5.49 -1.47
CA VAL A 306 -6.67 4.11 -1.83
C VAL A 306 -6.82 3.96 -3.32
N ALA A 307 -6.06 3.06 -3.93
CA ALA A 307 -6.24 2.65 -5.32
C ALA A 307 -7.47 1.74 -5.45
N ASN A 308 -8.40 2.11 -6.32
CA ASN A 308 -9.67 1.42 -6.51
C ASN A 308 -9.67 0.61 -7.80
N SER A 309 -9.60 -0.71 -7.66
CA SER A 309 -9.46 -1.62 -8.82
C SER A 309 -10.71 -1.73 -9.69
N ARG A 310 -11.91 -1.37 -9.18
CA ARG A 310 -13.18 -1.48 -9.90
C ARG A 310 -13.71 -0.17 -10.47
N SER A 311 -13.24 0.98 -9.99
CA SER A 311 -13.79 2.30 -10.37
C SER A 311 -12.85 3.17 -11.19
N SER A 312 -11.68 2.67 -11.60
CA SER A 312 -10.68 3.46 -12.34
C SER A 312 -10.35 4.79 -11.66
N SER A 313 -10.23 4.77 -10.35
CA SER A 313 -9.99 5.95 -9.50
C SER A 313 -9.08 5.60 -8.34
N PHE A 314 -8.57 6.62 -7.68
CA PHE A 314 -8.17 6.47 -6.29
C PHE A 314 -9.05 7.37 -5.41
N SER A 315 -9.26 6.96 -4.16
CA SER A 315 -10.04 7.72 -3.19
C SER A 315 -9.13 8.30 -2.12
N LEU A 316 -9.41 9.54 -1.74
CA LEU A 316 -8.83 10.15 -0.56
C LEU A 316 -9.84 10.03 0.59
N VAL A 317 -9.46 9.32 1.63
CA VAL A 317 -10.24 9.04 2.83
C VAL A 317 -9.70 9.90 3.95
N VAL A 318 -10.34 11.03 4.19
CA VAL A 318 -9.88 12.07 5.11
C VAL A 318 -10.33 11.75 6.53
N ARG A 319 -9.40 11.84 7.49
CA ARG A 319 -9.69 11.64 8.90
C ARG A 319 -10.20 12.92 9.55
N ASN A 320 -11.21 12.79 10.38
CA ASN A 320 -11.76 13.86 11.19
C ASN A 320 -11.08 13.94 12.58
N PRO A 321 -11.08 15.11 13.23
CA PRO A 321 -10.50 15.26 14.58
C PRO A 321 -11.12 14.35 15.65
N ASN A 322 -12.35 13.88 15.45
CA ASN A 322 -13.01 12.94 16.37
C ASN A 322 -12.64 11.46 16.12
N GLY A 323 -11.67 11.21 15.22
CA GLY A 323 -11.20 9.86 14.87
C GLY A 323 -12.04 9.12 13.82
N SER A 324 -13.19 9.66 13.42
CA SER A 324 -13.96 9.12 12.28
C SER A 324 -13.33 9.52 10.93
N PHE A 325 -13.82 8.93 9.85
CA PHE A 325 -13.42 9.32 8.50
C PHE A 325 -14.55 10.06 7.79
N HIS A 326 -14.17 10.99 6.92
CA HIS A 326 -15.14 11.76 6.13
C HIS A 326 -15.85 10.84 5.14
N TYR A 327 -17.18 11.01 5.00
CA TYR A 327 -17.98 10.27 4.03
C TYR A 327 -18.94 11.24 3.32
N PRO A 328 -19.10 11.14 2.01
CA PRO A 328 -18.40 10.25 1.06
C PRO A 328 -16.91 10.59 0.92
N THR A 329 -16.12 9.62 0.44
CA THR A 329 -14.71 9.82 0.09
C THR A 329 -14.57 10.77 -1.10
N ARG A 330 -13.39 11.40 -1.26
CA ARG A 330 -13.07 12.15 -2.48
C ARG A 330 -12.39 11.25 -3.50
N ASP A 331 -13.06 11.02 -4.62
CA ASP A 331 -12.55 10.18 -5.70
C ASP A 331 -11.86 11.01 -6.79
N TYR A 332 -10.70 10.56 -7.23
CA TYR A 332 -9.90 11.11 -8.32
C TYR A 332 -9.87 10.11 -9.46
N VAL A 333 -10.42 10.49 -10.61
CA VAL A 333 -10.46 9.62 -11.79
C VAL A 333 -9.06 9.49 -12.39
N VAL A 334 -8.63 8.25 -12.61
CA VAL A 334 -7.37 7.90 -13.29
C VAL A 334 -7.69 7.45 -14.70
N GLU A 335 -7.05 8.04 -15.69
CA GLU A 335 -7.30 7.68 -17.07
C GLU A 335 -6.77 6.28 -17.40
N GLY A 336 -7.62 5.44 -17.98
CA GLY A 336 -7.20 4.16 -18.55
C GLY A 336 -7.42 2.93 -17.70
N GLY A 337 -8.43 2.93 -16.85
CA GLY A 337 -8.96 1.69 -16.26
C GLY A 337 -8.36 1.35 -14.90
N THR A 338 -8.22 0.06 -14.61
CA THR A 338 -7.90 -0.47 -13.29
C THR A 338 -6.65 0.17 -12.65
N VAL A 339 -6.82 0.72 -11.46
CA VAL A 339 -5.74 1.25 -10.61
C VAL A 339 -5.36 0.17 -9.59
N LEU A 340 -4.13 -0.35 -9.71
CA LEU A 340 -3.65 -1.44 -8.86
C LEU A 340 -2.53 -1.02 -7.91
N ALA A 341 -1.91 0.14 -8.15
CA ALA A 341 -0.81 0.60 -7.34
C ALA A 341 -0.92 2.09 -7.06
N ILE A 342 -0.58 2.44 -5.84
CA ILE A 342 -0.52 3.80 -5.33
C ILE A 342 0.68 3.91 -4.40
N THR A 343 1.37 5.04 -4.43
CA THR A 343 2.44 5.40 -3.50
C THR A 343 2.40 6.89 -3.22
N SER A 344 3.14 7.34 -2.22
CA SER A 344 3.18 8.77 -1.84
C SER A 344 4.60 9.23 -1.53
N GLY A 345 4.89 10.49 -1.84
CA GLY A 345 6.14 11.18 -1.55
C GLY A 345 5.93 12.68 -1.59
N ASP A 346 6.83 13.46 -1.04
CA ASP A 346 6.86 14.91 -1.25
C ASP A 346 7.71 15.19 -2.50
N TYR A 347 7.10 15.08 -3.69
CA TYR A 347 7.82 15.16 -4.97
C TYR A 347 8.21 16.59 -5.38
N ASN A 348 7.71 17.60 -4.65
CA ASN A 348 7.91 19.01 -4.98
C ASN A 348 8.39 19.86 -3.80
N HIS A 349 8.88 19.23 -2.72
CA HIS A 349 9.35 19.87 -1.50
C HIS A 349 8.33 20.86 -0.87
N SER A 350 7.05 20.53 -0.96
CA SER A 350 5.98 21.33 -0.36
C SER A 350 5.84 21.11 1.15
N GLY A 351 6.46 20.07 1.69
CA GLY A 351 6.27 19.58 3.04
C GLY A 351 5.01 18.74 3.22
N MET A 352 4.30 18.44 2.11
CA MET A 352 3.08 17.62 2.10
C MET A 352 3.29 16.41 1.19
N LYS A 353 2.59 15.31 1.50
CA LYS A 353 2.65 14.11 0.66
C LYS A 353 1.81 14.28 -0.61
N ASP A 354 2.44 14.09 -1.76
CA ASP A 354 1.83 13.95 -3.07
C ASP A 354 1.52 12.48 -3.35
N ILE A 355 0.81 12.18 -4.42
CA ILE A 355 0.39 10.83 -4.77
C ILE A 355 0.84 10.47 -6.18
N ALA A 356 1.39 9.26 -6.33
CA ALA A 356 1.62 8.62 -7.61
C ALA A 356 0.75 7.36 -7.74
N VAL A 357 0.04 7.23 -8.86
CA VAL A 357 -0.82 6.08 -9.16
C VAL A 357 -0.48 5.45 -10.50
N ALA A 358 -0.56 4.13 -10.59
CA ALA A 358 -0.30 3.41 -11.83
C ALA A 358 -1.59 3.05 -12.56
N SER A 359 -1.67 3.43 -13.83
CA SER A 359 -2.71 3.01 -14.77
C SER A 359 -2.26 1.79 -15.56
N ASN A 360 -2.79 0.62 -15.21
CA ASN A 360 -2.34 -0.67 -15.77
C ASN A 360 -2.58 -0.80 -17.29
N PHE A 361 -3.66 -0.22 -17.83
CA PHE A 361 -4.00 -0.33 -19.26
C PHE A 361 -3.30 0.73 -20.12
N LYS A 362 -3.08 1.93 -19.59
CA LYS A 362 -2.38 3.00 -20.33
C LYS A 362 -0.86 2.86 -20.26
N ASN A 363 -0.36 2.05 -19.33
CA ASN A 363 1.07 1.91 -19.04
C ASN A 363 1.68 3.26 -18.65
N THR A 364 1.02 3.93 -17.71
CA THR A 364 1.43 5.25 -17.21
C THR A 364 1.45 5.27 -15.68
N VAL A 365 2.23 6.16 -15.14
CA VAL A 365 2.14 6.67 -13.78
C VAL A 365 1.61 8.09 -13.84
N GLU A 366 0.55 8.38 -13.10
CA GLU A 366 -0.02 9.72 -12.96
C GLU A 366 0.41 10.32 -11.63
N ILE A 367 0.90 11.55 -11.66
CA ILE A 367 1.35 12.30 -10.48
C ILE A 367 0.28 13.31 -10.12
N TYR A 368 -0.09 13.33 -8.84
CA TYR A 368 -1.06 14.25 -8.25
C TYR A 368 -0.36 15.03 -7.13
N LEU A 369 -0.23 16.34 -7.31
CA LEU A 369 0.36 17.22 -6.32
C LEU A 369 -0.70 17.83 -5.42
N GLN A 370 -0.32 18.13 -4.18
CA GLN A 370 -1.17 18.84 -3.24
C GLN A 370 -1.41 20.28 -3.68
N ARG A 371 -2.66 20.74 -3.55
CA ARG A 371 -3.00 22.16 -3.70
C ARG A 371 -2.47 22.93 -2.50
N ARG A 372 -1.58 23.89 -2.74
CA ARG A 372 -1.28 24.90 -1.71
C ARG A 372 -2.55 25.68 -1.47
N SER A 373 -3.04 25.71 -0.23
CA SER A 373 -4.14 26.64 0.10
C SER A 373 -3.62 28.05 -0.14
N PHE A 374 -4.21 28.76 -1.07
CA PHE A 374 -4.08 30.22 -1.10
C PHE A 374 -4.73 30.72 0.19
N LYS A 375 -3.90 31.30 1.08
CA LYS A 375 -4.37 32.07 2.23
C LYS A 375 -5.11 33.30 1.77
#